data_658702e86f1f221f77372514e0d38306
#
_entry.id   658702e86f1f221f77372514e0d38306
#
_cell.length_a   1.000
_cell.length_b   1.000
_cell.length_c   1.000
_cell.angle_alpha   90.00
_cell.angle_beta   90.00
_cell.angle_gamma   90.00
#
_symmetry.space_group_name_H-M   'P 1'
#
loop_
_entity.id
_entity.type
_entity.pdbx_description
1 polymer ?
#
loop_
_entity_poly.entity_id
_entity_poly.type
_entity_poly.pdbx_seq_one_letter_code
_entity_poly.pdbx_strand_id
1 'polypeptide(L)'
;MKTARVAYGGALHTAYEHPQGLKLADGRIVAEDAVVWLPPFEVGTLIALGLNYADHVKELAKELTITTKDEPLVFLKGPGAVIGHRGQTRRPADVTFMHYECELAVVIGRTAKDVKAADAMQYVAGYTVCNDYAFRDYLENWYRPNLRVKNRDTATVLGPWFVDAADVPDPNALTLNTFVNGQRTQHGSTRDFVNDIPALIEYLSEFMTLQAGDVILTGTPEGVVNVNVGDEVITEIEGIGRLVNTIVSDDLFGR
;
A
#
# COMPACT_ATOMS: atom_id res chain seq x y z
N MET A 1 -16.27 -5.58 -8.30
CA MET A 1 -17.03 -4.43 -7.72
C MET A 1 -16.05 -3.52 -6.98
N LYS A 2 -16.25 -2.17 -6.98
CA LYS A 2 -15.42 -1.25 -6.19
C LYS A 2 -16.16 -0.82 -4.95
N THR A 3 -15.58 -1.03 -3.78
CA THR A 3 -16.17 -0.64 -2.49
C THR A 3 -15.17 0.13 -1.64
N ALA A 4 -15.66 1.06 -0.82
CA ALA A 4 -14.90 1.77 0.18
C ALA A 4 -15.54 1.58 1.57
N ARG A 5 -14.79 1.87 2.62
CA ARG A 5 -15.29 2.03 3.99
C ARG A 5 -15.11 3.47 4.42
N VAL A 6 -16.17 4.05 4.94
CA VAL A 6 -16.16 5.44 5.40
C VAL A 6 -16.88 5.59 6.73
N ALA A 7 -16.46 6.55 7.54
CA ALA A 7 -17.24 6.99 8.70
C ALA A 7 -18.00 8.27 8.33
N TYR A 8 -19.31 8.26 8.56
CA TYR A 8 -20.22 9.38 8.29
C TYR A 8 -21.37 9.40 9.30
N GLY A 9 -21.67 10.57 9.84
CA GLY A 9 -22.79 10.73 10.78
C GLY A 9 -22.69 9.87 12.05
N GLY A 10 -21.47 9.58 12.50
CA GLY A 10 -21.21 8.76 13.70
C GLY A 10 -21.29 7.25 13.48
N ALA A 11 -21.40 6.77 12.24
CA ALA A 11 -21.49 5.35 11.90
C ALA A 11 -20.50 4.97 10.78
N LEU A 12 -20.20 3.67 10.69
CA LEU A 12 -19.40 3.09 9.60
C LEU A 12 -20.31 2.66 8.45
N HIS A 13 -19.90 2.98 7.23
CA HIS A 13 -20.66 2.65 6.02
C HIS A 13 -19.76 2.01 4.97
N THR A 14 -20.32 1.04 4.25
CA THR A 14 -19.83 0.67 2.93
C THR A 14 -20.28 1.73 1.93
N ALA A 15 -19.39 2.17 1.07
CA ALA A 15 -19.66 3.17 0.05
C ALA A 15 -19.24 2.67 -1.34
N TYR A 16 -19.88 3.20 -2.36
CA TYR A 16 -19.66 2.92 -3.78
C TYR A 16 -19.39 4.19 -4.53
N GLU A 17 -18.63 4.10 -5.61
CA GLU A 17 -18.38 5.23 -6.50
C GLU A 17 -19.70 5.77 -7.10
N HIS A 18 -19.85 7.10 -7.12
CA HIS A 18 -21.01 7.77 -7.67
C HIS A 18 -20.60 9.10 -8.31
N PRO A 19 -21.20 9.54 -9.44
CA PRO A 19 -20.84 10.80 -10.12
C PRO A 19 -20.90 12.06 -9.25
N GLN A 20 -21.68 12.05 -8.18
CA GLN A 20 -21.87 13.18 -7.26
C GLN A 20 -21.17 12.97 -5.91
N GLY A 21 -20.21 12.02 -5.79
CA GLY A 21 -19.50 11.71 -4.57
C GLY A 21 -19.54 10.22 -4.24
N LEU A 22 -20.04 9.85 -3.08
CA LEU A 22 -20.14 8.46 -2.61
C LEU A 22 -21.60 8.06 -2.38
N LYS A 23 -22.01 6.90 -2.90
CA LYS A 23 -23.27 6.28 -2.57
C LYS A 23 -23.05 5.30 -1.40
N LEU A 24 -23.64 5.59 -0.25
CA LEU A 24 -23.61 4.69 0.91
C LEU A 24 -24.53 3.48 0.68
N ALA A 25 -24.29 2.39 1.40
CA ALA A 25 -25.08 1.16 1.30
C ALA A 25 -26.58 1.37 1.63
N ASP A 26 -26.91 2.39 2.43
CA ASP A 26 -28.31 2.77 2.76
C ASP A 26 -28.96 3.67 1.68
N GLY A 27 -28.25 3.95 0.58
CA GLY A 27 -28.74 4.70 -0.58
C GLY A 27 -28.48 6.21 -0.54
N ARG A 28 -27.98 6.77 0.57
CA ARG A 28 -27.62 8.20 0.65
C ARG A 28 -26.43 8.49 -0.25
N ILE A 29 -26.44 9.67 -0.87
CA ILE A 29 -25.29 10.20 -1.62
C ILE A 29 -24.66 11.30 -0.78
N VAL A 30 -23.36 11.21 -0.54
CA VAL A 30 -22.60 12.14 0.29
C VAL A 30 -21.36 12.62 -0.48
N ALA A 31 -20.92 13.84 -0.20
CA ALA A 31 -19.67 14.35 -0.79
C ALA A 31 -18.47 13.60 -0.19
N GLU A 32 -17.42 13.42 -1.01
CA GLU A 32 -16.21 12.71 -0.59
C GLU A 32 -15.44 13.39 0.55
N ASP A 33 -15.56 14.70 0.67
CA ASP A 33 -14.96 15.52 1.73
C ASP A 33 -15.80 15.57 3.01
N ALA A 34 -17.04 15.09 2.97
CA ALA A 34 -17.92 15.01 4.13
C ALA A 34 -17.73 13.74 4.97
N VAL A 35 -16.89 12.81 4.53
CA VAL A 35 -16.66 11.53 5.19
C VAL A 35 -15.22 11.41 5.69
N VAL A 36 -14.99 10.55 6.67
CA VAL A 36 -13.66 10.06 7.01
C VAL A 36 -13.45 8.74 6.29
N TRP A 37 -12.48 8.70 5.39
CA TRP A 37 -12.10 7.49 4.68
C TRP A 37 -11.30 6.56 5.58
N LEU A 38 -11.64 5.30 5.56
CA LEU A 38 -10.96 4.23 6.29
C LEU A 38 -10.26 3.30 5.28
N PRO A 39 -9.35 2.43 5.72
CA PRO A 39 -8.93 1.30 4.88
C PRO A 39 -10.16 0.58 4.35
N PRO A 40 -10.22 0.21 3.05
CA PRO A 40 -11.47 -0.19 2.40
C PRO A 40 -12.00 -1.55 2.85
N PHE A 41 -11.28 -2.25 3.71
CA PHE A 41 -11.64 -3.52 4.36
C PHE A 41 -11.06 -3.56 5.78
N GLU A 42 -11.38 -4.60 6.55
CA GLU A 42 -10.72 -4.87 7.83
C GLU A 42 -9.37 -5.51 7.58
N VAL A 43 -8.31 -4.79 7.95
CA VAL A 43 -6.94 -5.17 7.66
C VAL A 43 -6.45 -6.20 8.68
N GLY A 44 -6.02 -7.36 8.19
CA GLY A 44 -5.30 -8.37 8.97
C GLY A 44 -3.82 -8.06 9.11
N THR A 45 -2.98 -9.07 8.91
CA THR A 45 -1.52 -8.90 8.89
C THR A 45 -1.10 -8.18 7.61
N LEU A 46 -0.26 -7.14 7.75
CA LEU A 46 0.36 -6.47 6.61
C LEU A 46 1.77 -7.05 6.40
N ILE A 47 1.95 -7.71 5.27
CA ILE A 47 3.19 -8.36 4.85
C ILE A 47 3.74 -7.54 3.68
N ALA A 48 4.89 -6.90 3.87
CA ALA A 48 5.46 -6.00 2.89
C ALA A 48 6.73 -6.56 2.26
N LEU A 49 6.92 -6.27 0.98
CA LEU A 49 8.08 -6.68 0.19
C LEU A 49 9.03 -5.51 -0.01
N GLY A 50 10.31 -5.74 0.25
CA GLY A 50 11.38 -4.86 -0.23
C GLY A 50 11.96 -5.39 -1.53
N LEU A 51 12.43 -4.48 -2.41
CA LEU A 51 13.23 -4.82 -3.59
C LEU A 51 12.54 -5.76 -4.60
N ASN A 52 11.24 -5.63 -4.76
CA ASN A 52 10.46 -6.49 -5.68
C ASN A 52 10.26 -5.91 -7.09
N TYR A 53 10.92 -4.79 -7.42
CA TYR A 53 10.98 -4.24 -8.77
C TYR A 53 12.40 -4.22 -9.29
N ALA A 54 12.62 -4.74 -10.50
CA ALA A 54 13.96 -4.93 -11.07
C ALA A 54 14.76 -3.62 -11.20
N ASP A 55 14.10 -2.51 -11.52
CA ASP A 55 14.75 -1.20 -11.67
C ASP A 55 15.04 -0.54 -10.32
N HIS A 56 14.16 -0.70 -9.35
CA HIS A 56 14.38 -0.23 -7.97
C HIS A 56 15.56 -0.97 -7.30
N VAL A 57 15.72 -2.27 -7.57
CA VAL A 57 16.91 -3.04 -7.15
C VAL A 57 18.20 -2.44 -7.71
N LYS A 58 18.21 -2.05 -8.99
CA LYS A 58 19.38 -1.41 -9.63
C LYS A 58 19.67 -0.02 -9.06
N GLU A 59 18.63 0.76 -8.74
CA GLU A 59 18.75 2.09 -8.12
C GLU A 59 19.43 1.97 -6.76
N LEU A 60 18.97 1.08 -5.88
CA LEU A 60 19.50 0.88 -4.54
C LEU A 60 20.82 0.10 -4.50
N ALA A 61 21.11 -0.75 -5.47
CA ALA A 61 22.39 -1.48 -5.56
C ALA A 61 23.61 -0.56 -5.68
N LYS A 62 23.42 0.71 -6.09
CA LYS A 62 24.48 1.72 -6.12
C LYS A 62 24.82 2.25 -4.72
N GLU A 63 23.88 2.16 -3.79
CA GLU A 63 24.02 2.72 -2.44
C GLU A 63 24.19 1.64 -1.36
N LEU A 64 23.68 0.44 -1.61
CA LEU A 64 23.73 -0.68 -0.69
C LEU A 64 24.44 -1.86 -1.35
N THR A 65 25.37 -2.51 -0.63
CA THR A 65 25.94 -3.79 -1.05
C THR A 65 24.86 -4.88 -0.92
N ILE A 66 23.93 -4.92 -1.90
CA ILE A 66 22.86 -5.90 -1.94
C ILE A 66 23.41 -7.11 -2.71
N THR A 67 23.64 -8.20 -2.00
CA THR A 67 23.66 -9.52 -2.63
C THR A 67 22.20 -9.91 -2.82
N THR A 68 21.72 -9.93 -4.07
CA THR A 68 20.43 -10.52 -4.42
C THR A 68 20.43 -11.96 -3.93
N LYS A 69 19.75 -12.23 -2.85
CA LYS A 69 19.38 -13.60 -2.48
C LYS A 69 18.20 -13.98 -3.37
N ASP A 70 18.10 -15.27 -3.66
CA ASP A 70 17.01 -15.81 -4.49
C ASP A 70 15.64 -15.72 -3.79
N GLU A 71 15.58 -15.29 -2.52
CA GLU A 71 14.37 -15.21 -1.71
C GLU A 71 13.86 -13.76 -1.56
N PRO A 72 12.51 -13.57 -1.54
CA PRO A 72 11.89 -12.27 -1.30
C PRO A 72 12.31 -11.64 0.04
N LEU A 73 12.62 -10.35 0.04
CA LEU A 73 12.85 -9.59 1.27
C LEU A 73 11.50 -9.21 1.88
N VAL A 74 11.15 -9.82 3.00
CA VAL A 74 9.83 -9.66 3.65
C VAL A 74 9.97 -8.98 5.00
N PHE A 75 9.03 -8.09 5.33
CA PHE A 75 8.87 -7.51 6.67
C PHE A 75 7.39 -7.30 6.99
N LEU A 76 7.07 -7.09 8.27
CA LEU A 76 5.71 -6.85 8.71
C LEU A 76 5.47 -5.37 9.03
N LYS A 77 4.25 -4.91 8.81
CA LYS A 77 3.77 -3.60 9.25
C LYS A 77 2.65 -3.76 10.28
N GLY A 78 2.74 -2.97 11.34
CA GLY A 78 1.76 -3.01 12.41
C GLY A 78 0.47 -2.23 12.07
N PRO A 79 -0.66 -2.60 12.67
CA PRO A 79 -1.94 -1.95 12.40
C PRO A 79 -1.97 -0.46 12.81
N GLY A 80 -1.13 -0.04 13.76
CA GLY A 80 -1.00 1.37 14.18
C GLY A 80 -0.41 2.28 13.09
N ALA A 81 0.24 1.71 12.07
CA ALA A 81 0.77 2.47 10.95
C ALA A 81 -0.30 2.82 9.90
N VAL A 82 -1.49 2.20 9.95
CA VAL A 82 -2.47 2.21 8.83
C VAL A 82 -3.45 3.36 8.94
N ILE A 83 -3.64 4.06 7.82
CA ILE A 83 -4.70 5.08 7.63
C ILE A 83 -5.38 4.88 6.27
N GLY A 84 -6.53 5.52 6.08
CA GLY A 84 -7.30 5.49 4.83
C GLY A 84 -6.96 6.62 3.86
N HIS A 85 -7.60 6.61 2.72
CA HIS A 85 -7.59 7.65 1.69
C HIS A 85 -7.87 9.04 2.29
N ARG A 86 -7.24 10.10 1.75
CA ARG A 86 -7.28 11.48 2.27
C ARG A 86 -6.79 11.63 3.72
N GLY A 87 -6.13 10.60 4.25
CA GLY A 87 -5.49 10.65 5.55
C GLY A 87 -4.24 11.52 5.55
N GLN A 88 -3.77 11.85 6.75
CA GLN A 88 -2.59 12.67 6.94
C GLN A 88 -1.44 11.82 7.49
N THR A 89 -0.34 11.72 6.75
CA THR A 89 0.87 11.04 7.20
C THR A 89 1.79 12.01 7.92
N ARG A 90 2.26 11.62 9.10
CA ARG A 90 3.11 12.45 9.96
C ARG A 90 4.58 12.34 9.55
N ARG A 91 5.21 13.49 9.34
CA ARG A 91 6.65 13.60 9.16
C ARG A 91 7.30 14.10 10.44
N PRO A 92 8.17 13.31 11.09
CA PRO A 92 8.92 13.75 12.26
C PRO A 92 9.88 14.90 11.91
N ALA A 93 10.08 15.82 12.87
CA ALA A 93 10.94 17.00 12.69
C ALA A 93 12.43 16.63 12.47
N ASP A 94 12.87 15.50 13.04
CA ASP A 94 14.24 15.00 12.95
C ASP A 94 14.52 14.16 11.70
N VAL A 95 13.51 13.91 10.83
CA VAL A 95 13.67 13.14 9.60
C VAL A 95 14.09 14.06 8.46
N THR A 96 15.23 13.75 7.83
CA THR A 96 15.75 14.49 6.68
C THR A 96 15.26 13.92 5.36
N PHE A 97 15.04 12.59 5.30
CA PHE A 97 14.59 11.91 4.10
C PHE A 97 13.42 10.95 4.36
N MET A 98 12.25 11.36 3.91
CA MET A 98 11.01 10.56 3.91
C MET A 98 10.51 10.43 2.48
N HIS A 99 10.21 9.22 2.05
CA HIS A 99 9.60 9.00 0.73
C HIS A 99 8.41 8.06 0.79
N TYR A 100 7.56 8.21 -0.20
CA TYR A 100 6.42 7.34 -0.48
C TYR A 100 6.88 6.12 -1.28
N GLU A 101 6.04 5.10 -1.32
CA GLU A 101 6.20 3.93 -2.18
C GLU A 101 4.81 3.50 -2.67
N CYS A 102 4.55 3.72 -3.97
CA CYS A 102 3.31 3.27 -4.61
C CYS A 102 3.36 1.77 -4.80
N GLU A 103 2.39 1.05 -4.22
CA GLU A 103 2.35 -0.41 -4.25
C GLU A 103 0.96 -0.94 -4.56
N LEU A 104 0.88 -1.99 -5.35
CA LEU A 104 -0.31 -2.82 -5.41
C LEU A 104 -0.43 -3.60 -4.10
N ALA A 105 -1.55 -3.46 -3.40
CA ALA A 105 -1.86 -4.24 -2.22
C ALA A 105 -2.80 -5.40 -2.60
N VAL A 106 -2.33 -6.63 -2.36
CA VAL A 106 -3.07 -7.87 -2.65
C VAL A 106 -3.75 -8.34 -1.37
N VAL A 107 -5.06 -8.51 -1.39
CA VAL A 107 -5.85 -8.90 -0.22
C VAL A 107 -6.18 -10.38 -0.29
N ILE A 108 -5.80 -11.13 0.74
CA ILE A 108 -6.10 -12.55 0.86
C ILE A 108 -7.57 -12.75 1.23
N GLY A 109 -8.26 -13.66 0.54
CA GLY A 109 -9.69 -13.89 0.70
C GLY A 109 -10.07 -15.11 1.51
N ARG A 110 -9.15 -16.03 1.69
CA ARG A 110 -9.35 -17.27 2.44
C ARG A 110 -8.04 -17.80 2.99
N THR A 111 -8.10 -18.63 4.02
CA THR A 111 -6.92 -19.24 4.61
C THR A 111 -6.06 -19.96 3.57
N ALA A 112 -4.78 -19.60 3.51
CA ALA A 112 -3.78 -20.15 2.58
C ALA A 112 -2.58 -20.70 3.36
N LYS A 113 -2.29 -21.99 3.16
CA LYS A 113 -1.14 -22.70 3.71
C LYS A 113 -0.65 -23.71 2.69
N ASP A 114 0.66 -23.74 2.46
CA ASP A 114 1.33 -24.62 1.49
C ASP A 114 0.72 -24.54 0.06
N VAL A 115 0.33 -23.32 -0.34
CA VAL A 115 -0.33 -23.06 -1.65
C VAL A 115 0.72 -23.08 -2.75
N LYS A 116 0.43 -23.75 -3.87
CA LYS A 116 1.28 -23.71 -5.05
C LYS A 116 0.95 -22.50 -5.94
N ALA A 117 1.95 -21.96 -6.62
CA ALA A 117 1.78 -20.77 -7.50
C ALA A 117 0.64 -20.96 -8.50
N ALA A 118 0.48 -22.17 -9.07
CA ALA A 118 -0.59 -22.48 -10.00
C ALA A 118 -2.01 -22.28 -9.44
N ASP A 119 -2.17 -22.36 -8.12
CA ASP A 119 -3.46 -22.24 -7.42
C ASP A 119 -3.59 -20.89 -6.66
N ALA A 120 -2.52 -20.12 -6.57
CA ALA A 120 -2.40 -18.97 -5.69
C ALA A 120 -3.49 -17.90 -5.90
N MET A 121 -3.84 -17.61 -7.16
CA MET A 121 -4.83 -16.58 -7.49
C MET A 121 -6.24 -16.89 -6.98
N GLN A 122 -6.55 -18.14 -6.68
CA GLN A 122 -7.83 -18.53 -6.06
C GLN A 122 -7.96 -18.05 -4.59
N TYR A 123 -6.85 -17.63 -3.97
CA TYR A 123 -6.80 -17.14 -2.59
C TYR A 123 -6.88 -15.62 -2.49
N VAL A 124 -6.83 -14.92 -3.62
CA VAL A 124 -6.92 -13.46 -3.69
C VAL A 124 -8.38 -13.03 -3.69
N ALA A 125 -8.78 -12.19 -2.72
CA ALA A 125 -10.09 -11.56 -2.69
C ALA A 125 -10.18 -10.36 -3.63
N GLY A 126 -9.11 -9.58 -3.69
CA GLY A 126 -9.06 -8.34 -4.48
C GLY A 126 -7.82 -7.51 -4.20
N TYR A 127 -7.90 -6.25 -4.61
CA TYR A 127 -6.77 -5.33 -4.62
C TYR A 127 -7.16 -3.95 -4.10
N THR A 128 -6.15 -3.23 -3.62
CA THR A 128 -6.25 -1.79 -3.33
C THR A 128 -4.92 -1.11 -3.63
N VAL A 129 -4.90 0.23 -3.60
CA VAL A 129 -3.65 1.00 -3.67
C VAL A 129 -3.07 1.13 -2.27
N CYS A 130 -1.76 0.96 -2.15
CA CYS A 130 -1.01 1.31 -0.94
C CYS A 130 0.00 2.42 -1.24
N ASN A 131 0.23 3.26 -0.23
CA ASN A 131 1.37 4.13 -0.15
C ASN A 131 2.16 3.75 1.11
N ASP A 132 3.30 3.07 0.93
CA ASP A 132 4.15 2.59 2.03
C ASP A 132 5.29 3.57 2.31
N TYR A 133 5.07 4.48 3.26
CA TYR A 133 6.08 5.48 3.62
C TYR A 133 7.30 4.87 4.30
N ALA A 134 8.48 5.40 3.94
CA ALA A 134 9.76 5.04 4.52
C ALA A 134 10.50 6.28 5.07
N PHE A 135 10.97 6.17 6.30
CA PHE A 135 11.75 7.19 7.01
C PHE A 135 13.21 6.76 6.99
N ARG A 136 13.97 7.17 5.95
CA ARG A 136 15.28 6.61 5.63
C ARG A 136 16.36 6.90 6.67
N ASP A 137 16.23 7.98 7.43
CA ASP A 137 17.14 8.29 8.54
C ASP A 137 17.20 7.18 9.60
N TYR A 138 16.16 6.34 9.67
CA TYR A 138 16.09 5.22 10.62
C TYR A 138 16.45 3.88 9.99
N LEU A 139 16.99 3.88 8.77
CA LEU A 139 17.46 2.66 8.12
C LEU A 139 18.65 2.12 8.90
N GLU A 140 18.42 0.97 9.54
CA GLU A 140 19.41 0.28 10.34
C GLU A 140 19.94 -0.92 9.56
N ASN A 141 21.00 -1.56 10.07
CA ASN A 141 21.59 -2.70 9.42
C ASN A 141 20.59 -3.88 9.31
N TRP A 142 20.91 -4.86 8.49
CA TRP A 142 20.10 -6.00 8.11
C TRP A 142 19.56 -6.89 9.26
N TYR A 143 20.07 -6.78 10.48
CA TYR A 143 19.52 -7.46 11.65
C TYR A 143 18.21 -6.85 12.18
N ARG A 144 17.87 -5.64 11.75
CA ARG A 144 16.72 -4.92 12.26
C ARG A 144 15.70 -4.77 11.13
N PRO A 145 14.65 -5.63 11.11
CA PRO A 145 13.75 -5.77 9.96
C PRO A 145 12.86 -4.54 9.79
N ASN A 146 13.39 -3.44 9.26
CA ASN A 146 12.65 -2.23 8.84
C ASN A 146 11.59 -1.69 9.83
N LEU A 147 11.63 -2.11 11.10
CA LEU A 147 10.56 -1.80 12.03
C LEU A 147 10.38 -0.29 12.22
N ARG A 148 11.46 0.42 12.54
CA ARG A 148 11.43 1.87 12.76
C ARG A 148 11.25 2.68 11.47
N VAL A 149 11.77 2.16 10.36
CA VAL A 149 11.68 2.79 9.03
C VAL A 149 10.26 2.79 8.50
N LYS A 150 9.49 1.73 8.75
CA LYS A 150 8.22 1.42 8.07
C LYS A 150 6.98 1.40 8.98
N ASN A 151 7.14 1.49 10.30
CA ASN A 151 6.04 1.27 11.26
C ASN A 151 5.70 2.47 12.14
N ARG A 152 6.04 3.69 11.70
CA ARG A 152 5.55 4.87 12.41
C ARG A 152 4.04 5.02 12.19
N ASP A 153 3.37 5.65 13.16
CA ASP A 153 1.95 5.99 13.03
C ASP A 153 1.70 6.68 11.70
N THR A 154 0.63 6.33 11.02
CA THR A 154 0.18 6.89 9.73
C THR A 154 1.10 6.62 8.52
N ALA A 155 2.07 5.73 8.64
CA ALA A 155 3.07 5.44 7.59
C ALA A 155 2.57 4.49 6.48
N THR A 156 1.32 4.00 6.55
CA THR A 156 0.72 3.11 5.55
C THR A 156 -0.65 3.61 5.17
N VAL A 157 -0.82 4.06 3.95
CA VAL A 157 -2.11 4.55 3.45
C VAL A 157 -2.71 3.50 2.53
N LEU A 158 -3.94 3.07 2.79
CA LEU A 158 -4.66 2.07 1.99
C LEU A 158 -5.97 2.65 1.43
N GLY A 159 -6.25 2.39 0.19
CA GLY A 159 -7.51 2.79 -0.46
C GLY A 159 -7.34 3.36 -1.86
N PRO A 160 -8.29 4.17 -2.36
CA PRO A 160 -9.60 4.45 -1.75
C PRO A 160 -10.55 3.25 -1.79
N TRP A 161 -10.36 2.35 -2.79
CA TRP A 161 -11.27 1.27 -3.11
C TRP A 161 -10.65 -0.10 -2.80
N PHE A 162 -11.48 -1.02 -2.35
CA PHE A 162 -11.29 -2.44 -2.54
C PHE A 162 -11.90 -2.82 -3.89
N VAL A 163 -11.13 -3.47 -4.75
CA VAL A 163 -11.56 -3.93 -6.07
C VAL A 163 -11.50 -5.44 -6.09
N ASP A 164 -12.65 -6.10 -6.34
CA ASP A 164 -12.73 -7.57 -6.40
C ASP A 164 -11.71 -8.14 -7.41
N ALA A 165 -11.11 -9.28 -7.10
CA ALA A 165 -10.14 -9.92 -7.98
C ALA A 165 -10.71 -10.22 -9.38
N ALA A 166 -12.00 -10.55 -9.46
CA ALA A 166 -12.68 -10.83 -10.74
C ALA A 166 -12.77 -9.59 -11.65
N ASP A 167 -12.67 -8.39 -11.11
CA ASP A 167 -12.71 -7.13 -11.89
C ASP A 167 -11.30 -6.66 -12.32
N VAL A 168 -10.25 -7.41 -11.98
CA VAL A 168 -8.86 -7.13 -12.36
C VAL A 168 -8.30 -8.36 -13.10
N PRO A 169 -8.50 -8.47 -14.42
CA PRO A 169 -8.20 -9.67 -15.17
C PRO A 169 -6.70 -10.01 -15.22
N ASP A 170 -5.84 -9.01 -15.17
CA ASP A 170 -4.38 -9.20 -15.15
C ASP A 170 -3.70 -8.27 -14.16
N PRO A 171 -3.57 -8.67 -12.88
CA PRO A 171 -2.92 -7.85 -11.86
C PRO A 171 -1.40 -7.73 -12.04
N ASN A 172 -0.80 -8.54 -12.91
CA ASN A 172 0.63 -8.46 -13.25
C ASN A 172 0.91 -7.58 -14.48
N ALA A 173 -0.07 -6.78 -14.93
CA ALA A 173 0.09 -5.89 -16.09
C ALA A 173 -0.50 -4.48 -15.86
N LEU A 174 -0.57 -4.03 -14.62
CA LEU A 174 -1.14 -2.73 -14.25
C LEU A 174 -0.06 -1.64 -14.30
N THR A 175 -0.46 -0.45 -14.71
CA THR A 175 0.37 0.76 -14.65
C THR A 175 0.25 1.41 -13.27
N LEU A 176 1.41 1.82 -12.69
CA LEU A 176 1.47 2.56 -11.44
C LEU A 176 2.06 3.96 -11.69
N ASN A 177 1.49 4.98 -11.06
CA ASN A 177 2.02 6.33 -11.08
C ASN A 177 1.99 6.94 -9.67
N THR A 178 2.97 7.80 -9.38
CA THR A 178 2.90 8.70 -8.23
C THR A 178 3.10 10.14 -8.68
N PHE A 179 2.32 11.03 -8.08
CA PHE A 179 2.42 12.47 -8.28
C PHE A 179 2.65 13.14 -6.92
N VAL A 180 3.64 14.03 -6.86
CA VAL A 180 3.86 14.93 -5.70
C VAL A 180 3.54 16.34 -6.16
N ASN A 181 2.58 16.97 -5.49
CA ASN A 181 2.11 18.32 -5.85
C ASN A 181 1.76 18.45 -7.35
N GLY A 182 1.14 17.42 -7.91
CA GLY A 182 0.75 17.36 -9.32
C GLY A 182 1.86 17.01 -10.31
N GLN A 183 3.12 16.91 -9.88
CA GLN A 183 4.23 16.45 -10.72
C GLN A 183 4.39 14.95 -10.63
N ARG A 184 4.40 14.24 -11.75
CA ARG A 184 4.66 12.79 -11.77
C ARG A 184 6.12 12.50 -11.42
N THR A 185 6.32 11.68 -10.42
CA THR A 185 7.64 11.31 -9.88
C THR A 185 7.94 9.82 -10.04
N GLN A 186 6.92 8.94 -9.96
CA GLN A 186 7.06 7.52 -10.27
C GLN A 186 6.20 7.13 -11.48
N HIS A 187 6.70 6.17 -12.25
CA HIS A 187 5.98 5.48 -13.30
C HIS A 187 6.54 4.07 -13.43
N GLY A 188 5.70 3.06 -13.34
CA GLY A 188 6.10 1.67 -13.44
C GLY A 188 4.94 0.75 -13.81
N SER A 189 5.22 -0.52 -13.88
CA SER A 189 4.23 -1.55 -14.16
C SER A 189 4.45 -2.78 -13.28
N THR A 190 3.37 -3.43 -12.86
CA THR A 190 3.44 -4.71 -12.15
C THR A 190 4.06 -5.84 -12.99
N ARG A 191 4.27 -5.62 -14.29
CA ARG A 191 5.06 -6.52 -15.16
C ARG A 191 6.52 -6.63 -14.75
N ASP A 192 7.02 -5.61 -14.05
CA ASP A 192 8.43 -5.49 -13.66
C ASP A 192 8.70 -6.10 -12.28
N PHE A 193 7.73 -6.83 -11.70
CA PHE A 193 7.92 -7.60 -10.48
C PHE A 193 9.06 -8.61 -10.61
N VAL A 194 9.94 -8.66 -9.62
CA VAL A 194 10.94 -9.73 -9.47
C VAL A 194 10.25 -11.04 -9.08
N ASN A 195 9.33 -10.95 -8.13
CA ASN A 195 8.47 -12.05 -7.72
C ASN A 195 7.02 -11.64 -7.98
N ASP A 196 6.32 -12.36 -8.84
CA ASP A 196 4.93 -12.11 -9.14
C ASP A 196 3.98 -12.53 -8.00
N ILE A 197 2.71 -12.15 -8.08
CA ILE A 197 1.74 -12.43 -7.02
C ILE A 197 1.63 -13.93 -6.70
N PRO A 198 1.54 -14.85 -7.68
CA PRO A 198 1.54 -16.28 -7.42
C PRO A 198 2.78 -16.77 -6.64
N ALA A 199 3.98 -16.34 -7.04
CA ALA A 199 5.22 -16.71 -6.38
C ALA A 199 5.27 -16.20 -4.94
N LEU A 200 4.80 -14.97 -4.68
CA LEU A 200 4.72 -14.41 -3.33
C LEU A 200 3.79 -15.20 -2.42
N ILE A 201 2.61 -15.59 -2.91
CA ILE A 201 1.66 -16.38 -2.12
C ILE A 201 2.22 -17.79 -1.85
N GLU A 202 2.86 -18.45 -2.83
CA GLU A 202 3.52 -19.74 -2.63
C GLU A 202 4.59 -19.60 -1.54
N TYR A 203 5.52 -18.65 -1.69
CA TYR A 203 6.62 -18.43 -0.76
C TYR A 203 6.13 -18.16 0.67
N LEU A 204 5.20 -17.21 0.84
CA LEU A 204 4.71 -16.83 2.15
C LEU A 204 3.91 -17.95 2.82
N SER A 205 3.07 -18.65 2.05
CA SER A 205 2.22 -19.71 2.60
C SER A 205 3.00 -20.98 2.96
N GLU A 206 4.23 -21.14 2.49
CA GLU A 206 5.11 -22.26 2.86
C GLU A 206 5.44 -22.26 4.36
N PHE A 207 5.81 -21.09 4.92
CA PHE A 207 6.24 -21.01 6.30
C PHE A 207 5.21 -20.38 7.24
N MET A 208 4.26 -19.59 6.76
CA MET A 208 3.19 -18.98 7.58
C MET A 208 1.81 -19.28 7.00
N THR A 209 0.78 -19.24 7.83
CA THR A 209 -0.60 -19.35 7.36
C THR A 209 -1.14 -17.96 7.10
N LEU A 210 -1.48 -17.65 5.85
CA LEU A 210 -2.18 -16.43 5.50
C LEU A 210 -3.68 -16.56 5.81
N GLN A 211 -4.29 -15.52 6.35
CA GLN A 211 -5.70 -15.48 6.71
C GLN A 211 -6.48 -14.55 5.78
N ALA A 212 -7.80 -14.72 5.73
CA ALA A 212 -8.66 -13.75 5.05
C ALA A 212 -8.49 -12.36 5.69
N GLY A 213 -8.27 -11.34 4.86
CA GLY A 213 -7.98 -9.97 5.29
C GLY A 213 -6.48 -9.64 5.44
N ASP A 214 -5.59 -10.64 5.40
CA ASP A 214 -4.15 -10.37 5.31
C ASP A 214 -3.85 -9.69 3.96
N VAL A 215 -2.82 -8.83 3.98
CA VAL A 215 -2.47 -7.99 2.83
C VAL A 215 -1.00 -8.19 2.49
N ILE A 216 -0.72 -8.44 1.22
CA ILE A 216 0.64 -8.45 0.68
C ILE A 216 0.86 -7.13 -0.05
N LEU A 217 1.80 -6.31 0.43
CA LEU A 217 2.29 -5.10 -0.23
C LEU A 217 3.42 -5.51 -1.17
N THR A 218 3.25 -5.28 -2.47
CA THR A 218 4.06 -5.94 -3.50
C THR A 218 5.36 -5.22 -3.87
N GLY A 219 5.72 -4.16 -3.14
CA GLY A 219 6.87 -3.33 -3.45
C GLY A 219 6.57 -2.21 -4.45
N THR A 220 7.54 -1.33 -4.66
CA THR A 220 7.41 -0.10 -5.44
C THR A 220 8.43 -0.03 -6.58
N PRO A 221 8.09 0.61 -7.73
CA PRO A 221 9.05 0.92 -8.78
C PRO A 221 10.02 2.04 -8.37
N GLU A 222 11.06 2.29 -9.18
CA GLU A 222 11.98 3.41 -9.01
C GLU A 222 11.29 4.78 -9.08
N GLY A 223 12.00 5.87 -8.70
CA GLY A 223 11.53 7.24 -8.81
C GLY A 223 10.92 7.82 -7.53
N VAL A 224 11.22 7.23 -6.38
CA VAL A 224 10.84 7.79 -5.08
C VAL A 224 11.62 9.08 -4.81
N VAL A 225 10.95 10.11 -4.28
CA VAL A 225 11.57 11.39 -3.92
C VAL A 225 11.25 11.77 -2.47
N ASN A 226 12.09 12.64 -1.89
CA ASN A 226 11.83 13.17 -0.56
C ASN A 226 10.58 14.04 -0.54
N VAL A 227 9.66 13.79 0.39
CA VAL A 227 8.43 14.58 0.58
C VAL A 227 8.49 15.35 1.88
N ASN A 228 7.93 16.57 1.84
CA ASN A 228 7.98 17.53 2.94
C ASN A 228 6.59 17.80 3.52
N VAL A 229 6.55 18.41 4.68
CA VAL A 229 5.31 18.90 5.29
C VAL A 229 4.60 19.86 4.32
N GLY A 230 3.33 19.62 4.08
CA GLY A 230 2.49 20.35 3.14
C GLY A 230 2.35 19.69 1.76
N ASP A 231 3.18 18.69 1.43
CA ASP A 231 3.08 18.00 0.15
C ASP A 231 1.82 17.13 0.09
N GLU A 232 1.18 17.16 -1.09
CA GLU A 232 0.16 16.19 -1.49
C GLU A 232 0.82 15.07 -2.31
N VAL A 233 0.60 13.85 -1.89
CA VAL A 233 1.06 12.64 -2.58
C VAL A 233 -0.14 11.88 -3.11
N ILE A 234 -0.15 11.65 -4.43
CA ILE A 234 -1.19 10.89 -5.11
C ILE A 234 -0.54 9.65 -5.72
N THR A 235 -0.95 8.49 -5.27
CA THR A 235 -0.56 7.19 -5.83
C THR A 235 -1.73 6.60 -6.62
N GLU A 236 -1.48 6.18 -7.85
CA GLU A 236 -2.51 5.75 -8.78
C GLU A 236 -2.14 4.42 -9.41
N ILE A 237 -3.08 3.48 -9.42
CA ILE A 237 -2.93 2.18 -10.10
C ILE A 237 -4.10 1.99 -11.04
N GLU A 238 -3.76 1.67 -12.29
CA GLU A 238 -4.71 1.42 -13.38
C GLU A 238 -5.80 0.41 -12.96
N GLY A 239 -7.06 0.77 -13.18
CA GLY A 239 -8.20 -0.07 -12.84
C GLY A 239 -8.54 -0.17 -11.35
N ILE A 240 -7.61 0.15 -10.43
CA ILE A 240 -7.79 0.05 -8.98
C ILE A 240 -8.29 1.38 -8.42
N GLY A 241 -7.49 2.45 -8.51
CA GLY A 241 -7.91 3.73 -7.98
C GLY A 241 -6.78 4.73 -7.81
N ARG A 242 -7.17 5.88 -7.26
CA ARG A 242 -6.30 7.03 -7.01
C ARG A 242 -6.33 7.37 -5.51
N LEU A 243 -5.27 7.04 -4.82
CA LEU A 243 -5.09 7.27 -3.39
C LEU A 243 -4.47 8.65 -3.17
N VAL A 244 -5.12 9.50 -2.41
CA VAL A 244 -4.64 10.85 -2.05
C VAL A 244 -4.22 10.86 -0.59
N ASN A 245 -3.10 11.50 -0.30
CA ASN A 245 -2.56 11.62 1.05
C ASN A 245 -1.79 12.94 1.19
N THR A 246 -1.80 13.54 2.37
CA THR A 246 -1.10 14.79 2.68
C THR A 246 -0.08 14.58 3.78
N ILE A 247 1.09 15.20 3.66
CA ILE A 247 2.15 15.16 4.67
C ILE A 247 1.95 16.29 5.67
N VAL A 248 1.94 15.96 6.97
CA VAL A 248 1.80 16.93 8.06
C VAL A 248 2.94 16.80 9.06
N SER A 249 3.20 17.87 9.83
CA SER A 249 4.17 17.82 10.93
C SER A 249 3.66 16.96 12.09
N ASP A 250 4.56 16.22 12.73
CA ASP A 250 4.27 15.57 14.01
C ASP A 250 3.90 16.58 15.11
N ASP A 251 4.42 17.81 15.05
CA ASP A 251 4.17 18.89 16.04
C ASP A 251 2.70 19.28 16.13
N LEU A 252 1.91 19.06 15.04
CA LEU A 252 0.48 19.36 15.04
C LEU A 252 -0.33 18.48 16.02
N PHE A 253 0.25 17.41 16.53
CA PHE A 253 -0.42 16.45 17.41
C PHE A 253 0.07 16.51 18.86
N GLY A 254 0.89 17.51 19.22
CA GLY A 254 1.28 17.79 20.60
C GLY A 254 2.16 16.70 21.25
N ARG A 255 3.02 16.05 20.48
CA ARG A 255 3.98 15.06 20.97
C ARG A 255 5.42 15.54 20.81
#